data_e56e43f0a473a36673cee92aa324ef34
#
_entry.id   e56e43f0a473a36673cee92aa324ef34
#
_cell.length_a   1.000
_cell.length_b   1.000
_cell.length_c   1.000
_cell.angle_alpha   90.00
_cell.angle_beta   90.00
_cell.angle_gamma   90.00
#
_symmetry.space_group_name_H-M   'P 1'
#
loop_
_entity.id
_entity.type
_entity.pdbx_description
1 polymer ?
#
loop_
_entity_poly.entity_id
_entity_poly.type
_entity_poly.pdbx_seq_one_letter_code
_entity_poly.pdbx_strand_id
1 'polypeptide(L)'
;MPADLVIRGGTVFDGSGQPGIVADVALRGDVIQEIGPNLVGRAELDATGCAVTPGFIDIHTHFDAQVFWDRGLKPSSYHGVTTVVAGNCGFTIAPCRPEHHDAIIHTLENVEGMDAKSLAAGIVWDFETFPDYLELVARRGTALNFTAYIGHTALRLYVMGDAAYERAATAD
;
A
#
# COMPACT_ATOMS: atom_id res chain seq x y z
N MET A 1 -23.79 4.32 -22.44
CA MET A 1 -22.60 5.00 -22.97
C MET A 1 -21.50 3.96 -23.07
N PRO A 2 -20.62 3.98 -24.08
CA PRO A 2 -19.55 2.99 -24.19
C PRO A 2 -18.60 3.06 -22.98
N ALA A 3 -18.01 1.92 -22.62
CA ALA A 3 -16.96 1.84 -21.61
C ALA A 3 -15.72 2.63 -22.05
N ASP A 4 -14.87 3.00 -21.08
CA ASP A 4 -13.60 3.67 -21.41
C ASP A 4 -12.55 2.65 -21.87
N LEU A 5 -12.55 1.46 -21.27
CA LEU A 5 -11.68 0.33 -21.61
C LEU A 5 -12.47 -0.97 -21.54
N VAL A 6 -12.21 -1.87 -22.49
CA VAL A 6 -12.64 -3.28 -22.42
C VAL A 6 -11.39 -4.18 -22.36
N ILE A 7 -11.30 -5.00 -21.34
CA ILE A 7 -10.34 -6.11 -21.26
C ILE A 7 -11.02 -7.30 -21.93
N ARG A 8 -10.46 -7.80 -23.02
CA ARG A 8 -11.15 -8.70 -23.95
C ARG A 8 -10.64 -10.14 -23.87
N GLY A 9 -11.59 -11.07 -23.78
CA GLY A 9 -11.35 -12.50 -24.04
C GLY A 9 -10.49 -13.24 -23.03
N GLY A 10 -10.25 -12.65 -21.85
CA GLY A 10 -9.53 -13.32 -20.78
C GLY A 10 -10.39 -14.29 -19.97
N THR A 11 -9.76 -15.18 -19.21
CA THR A 11 -10.47 -16.01 -18.22
C THR A 11 -10.64 -15.18 -16.95
N VAL A 12 -11.85 -14.75 -16.69
CA VAL A 12 -12.19 -13.88 -15.55
C VAL A 12 -12.42 -14.71 -14.29
N PHE A 13 -11.72 -14.36 -13.22
CA PHE A 13 -11.91 -14.86 -11.87
C PHE A 13 -12.36 -13.69 -10.99
N ASP A 14 -13.58 -13.70 -10.50
CA ASP A 14 -14.21 -12.58 -9.78
C ASP A 14 -13.95 -12.58 -8.27
N GLY A 15 -13.20 -13.58 -7.76
CA GLY A 15 -12.93 -13.74 -6.34
C GLY A 15 -14.02 -14.47 -5.54
N SER A 16 -15.10 -14.89 -6.18
CA SER A 16 -16.19 -15.64 -5.51
C SER A 16 -15.85 -17.09 -5.16
N GLY A 17 -14.71 -17.61 -5.68
CA GLY A 17 -14.32 -19.01 -5.58
C GLY A 17 -14.99 -19.90 -6.63
N GLN A 18 -15.77 -19.33 -7.55
CA GLN A 18 -16.33 -20.06 -8.69
C GLN A 18 -15.27 -20.26 -9.79
N PRO A 19 -15.44 -21.27 -10.66
CA PRO A 19 -14.58 -21.44 -11.83
C PRO A 19 -14.56 -20.18 -12.69
N GLY A 20 -13.36 -19.86 -13.23
CA GLY A 20 -13.22 -18.74 -14.14
C GLY A 20 -14.01 -18.93 -15.43
N ILE A 21 -14.51 -17.84 -16.00
CA ILE A 21 -15.26 -17.81 -17.25
C ILE A 21 -14.53 -16.97 -18.28
N VAL A 22 -14.56 -17.38 -19.56
CA VAL A 22 -14.04 -16.53 -20.64
C VAL A 22 -15.05 -15.43 -20.93
N ALA A 23 -14.65 -14.17 -20.69
CA ALA A 23 -15.52 -13.02 -20.85
C ALA A 23 -14.70 -11.74 -21.09
N ASP A 24 -15.38 -10.68 -21.51
CA ASP A 24 -14.85 -9.32 -21.52
C ASP A 24 -15.18 -8.62 -20.19
N VAL A 25 -14.33 -7.69 -19.79
CA VAL A 25 -14.55 -6.80 -18.63
C VAL A 25 -14.56 -5.36 -19.10
N ALA A 26 -15.69 -4.67 -18.96
CA ALA A 26 -15.85 -3.27 -19.33
C ALA A 26 -15.62 -2.37 -18.11
N LEU A 27 -14.74 -1.38 -18.28
CA LEU A 27 -14.38 -0.41 -17.25
C LEU A 27 -14.84 0.99 -17.64
N ARG A 28 -15.34 1.74 -16.64
CA ARG A 28 -15.62 3.17 -16.76
C ARG A 28 -15.02 3.91 -15.56
N GLY A 29 -14.01 4.74 -15.82
CA GLY A 29 -13.21 5.32 -14.76
C GLY A 29 -12.58 4.20 -13.91
N ASP A 30 -12.90 4.20 -12.63
CA ASP A 30 -12.42 3.24 -11.62
C ASP A 30 -13.43 2.12 -11.30
N VAL A 31 -14.50 1.99 -12.09
CA VAL A 31 -15.59 1.04 -11.84
C VAL A 31 -15.65 -0.04 -12.93
N ILE A 32 -15.81 -1.31 -12.52
CA ILE A 32 -16.22 -2.39 -13.42
C ILE A 32 -17.70 -2.15 -13.75
N GLN A 33 -17.98 -1.81 -15.01
CA GLN A 33 -19.33 -1.51 -15.48
C GLN A 33 -20.12 -2.79 -15.80
N GLU A 34 -19.45 -3.77 -16.43
CA GLU A 34 -20.09 -5.00 -16.90
C GLU A 34 -19.03 -6.09 -17.11
N ILE A 35 -19.43 -7.35 -16.91
CA ILE A 35 -18.66 -8.55 -17.28
C ILE A 35 -19.57 -9.40 -18.17
N GLY A 36 -19.15 -9.71 -19.38
CA GLY A 36 -19.94 -10.48 -20.33
C GLY A 36 -19.30 -10.57 -21.71
N PRO A 37 -19.98 -11.16 -22.69
CA PRO A 37 -19.44 -11.30 -24.04
C PRO A 37 -19.66 -10.03 -24.87
N ASN A 38 -18.76 -9.79 -25.83
CA ASN A 38 -18.89 -8.78 -26.89
C ASN A 38 -19.15 -7.35 -26.39
N LEU A 39 -18.54 -6.95 -25.29
CA LEU A 39 -18.66 -5.60 -24.73
C LEU A 39 -17.98 -4.57 -25.64
N VAL A 40 -18.44 -3.31 -25.59
CA VAL A 40 -17.95 -2.21 -26.44
C VAL A 40 -17.35 -1.11 -25.59
N GLY A 41 -16.13 -0.73 -25.90
CA GLY A 41 -15.40 0.37 -25.25
C GLY A 41 -14.68 1.28 -26.24
N ARG A 42 -14.15 2.37 -25.72
CA ARG A 42 -13.34 3.34 -26.49
C ARG A 42 -11.93 2.81 -26.77
N ALA A 43 -11.40 2.01 -25.83
CA ALA A 43 -10.13 1.30 -25.95
C ALA A 43 -10.33 -0.16 -25.60
N GLU A 44 -9.43 -1.01 -26.09
CA GLU A 44 -9.45 -2.45 -25.85
C GLU A 44 -8.05 -2.93 -25.44
N LEU A 45 -8.02 -3.89 -24.51
CA LEU A 45 -6.83 -4.62 -24.09
C LEU A 45 -7.09 -6.11 -24.32
N ASP A 46 -6.36 -6.72 -25.25
CA ASP A 46 -6.44 -8.17 -25.49
C ASP A 46 -5.85 -8.94 -24.31
N ALA A 47 -6.67 -9.76 -23.67
CA ALA A 47 -6.31 -10.66 -22.57
C ALA A 47 -6.50 -12.13 -22.97
N THR A 48 -6.56 -12.44 -24.25
CA THR A 48 -6.71 -13.82 -24.73
C THR A 48 -5.60 -14.72 -24.18
N GLY A 49 -6.00 -15.81 -23.52
CA GLY A 49 -5.08 -16.73 -22.85
C GLY A 49 -4.54 -16.26 -21.50
N CYS A 50 -4.96 -15.08 -21.04
CA CYS A 50 -4.60 -14.55 -19.71
C CYS A 50 -5.71 -14.81 -18.68
N ALA A 51 -5.33 -14.85 -17.40
CA ALA A 51 -6.25 -14.72 -16.29
C ALA A 51 -6.52 -13.22 -16.02
N VAL A 52 -7.79 -12.86 -15.90
CA VAL A 52 -8.22 -11.52 -15.46
C VAL A 52 -8.78 -11.65 -14.05
N THR A 53 -8.10 -11.06 -13.09
CA THR A 53 -8.42 -11.18 -11.67
C THR A 53 -8.52 -9.81 -11.01
N PRO A 54 -9.16 -9.67 -9.84
CA PRO A 54 -8.91 -8.54 -8.95
C PRO A 54 -7.42 -8.41 -8.67
N GLY A 55 -6.95 -7.18 -8.48
CA GLY A 55 -5.56 -6.94 -8.10
C GLY A 55 -5.23 -7.55 -6.74
N PHE A 56 -3.99 -7.99 -6.56
CA PHE A 56 -3.56 -8.56 -5.29
C PHE A 56 -3.49 -7.49 -4.19
N ILE A 57 -3.83 -7.89 -2.97
CA ILE A 57 -3.68 -7.07 -1.77
C ILE A 57 -2.50 -7.63 -0.98
N ASP A 58 -1.43 -6.85 -0.87
CA ASP A 58 -0.28 -7.20 -0.04
C ASP A 58 -0.49 -6.63 1.36
N ILE A 59 -0.79 -7.53 2.30
CA ILE A 59 -1.19 -7.17 3.67
C ILE A 59 -0.01 -6.96 4.63
N HIS A 60 1.23 -7.13 4.17
CA HIS A 60 2.41 -6.98 5.01
C HIS A 60 3.57 -6.38 4.23
N THR A 61 3.69 -5.07 4.28
CA THR A 61 4.73 -4.32 3.57
C THR A 61 5.40 -3.29 4.48
N HIS A 62 6.60 -2.87 4.07
CA HIS A 62 7.37 -1.79 4.71
C HIS A 62 7.49 -0.59 3.77
N PHE A 63 6.40 -0.26 3.07
CA PHE A 63 6.33 0.89 2.18
C PHE A 63 6.04 2.21 2.89
N ASP A 64 5.84 2.20 4.20
CA ASP A 64 5.59 3.37 5.02
C ASP A 64 6.69 4.43 4.93
N ALA A 65 7.95 4.02 4.80
CA ALA A 65 9.06 4.93 4.49
C ALA A 65 9.24 5.11 2.97
N GLN A 66 9.20 4.02 2.18
CA GLN A 66 9.49 4.03 0.75
C GLN A 66 8.54 4.94 -0.04
N VAL A 67 7.30 5.12 0.39
CA VAL A 67 6.29 5.98 -0.24
C VAL A 67 6.79 7.43 -0.45
N PHE A 68 7.79 7.87 0.33
CA PHE A 68 8.35 9.22 0.21
C PHE A 68 9.30 9.39 -0.97
N TRP A 69 9.90 8.33 -1.50
CA TRP A 69 10.81 8.41 -2.66
C TRP A 69 10.38 7.55 -3.85
N ASP A 70 9.55 6.52 -3.65
CA ASP A 70 9.00 5.71 -4.73
C ASP A 70 7.47 5.63 -4.66
N ARG A 71 6.81 6.59 -5.32
CA ARG A 71 5.35 6.63 -5.42
C ARG A 71 4.77 5.44 -6.20
N GLY A 72 5.59 4.75 -6.99
CA GLY A 72 5.23 3.55 -7.73
C GLY A 72 5.07 2.31 -6.84
N LEU A 73 5.62 2.35 -5.62
CA LEU A 73 5.68 1.24 -4.65
C LEU A 73 6.19 -0.04 -5.31
N LYS A 74 7.33 0.09 -6.00
CA LYS A 74 8.00 -1.03 -6.67
C LYS A 74 8.76 -1.90 -5.66
N PRO A 75 8.88 -3.20 -5.89
CA PRO A 75 8.45 -3.93 -7.08
C PRO A 75 7.00 -4.41 -7.05
N SER A 76 6.24 -4.23 -5.95
CA SER A 76 4.89 -4.79 -5.80
C SER A 76 3.94 -4.41 -6.94
N SER A 77 3.99 -3.15 -7.41
CA SER A 77 3.18 -2.70 -8.56
C SER A 77 3.44 -3.47 -9.86
N TYR A 78 4.64 -4.03 -10.04
CA TYR A 78 4.98 -4.83 -11.23
C TYR A 78 4.49 -6.29 -11.15
N HIS A 79 4.04 -6.71 -9.98
CA HIS A 79 3.58 -8.07 -9.72
C HIS A 79 2.06 -8.20 -9.56
N GLY A 80 1.30 -7.19 -10.04
CA GLY A 80 -0.16 -7.21 -9.99
C GLY A 80 -0.76 -6.85 -8.63
N VAL A 81 0.06 -6.36 -7.70
CA VAL A 81 -0.44 -5.77 -6.45
C VAL A 81 -1.08 -4.42 -6.76
N THR A 82 -2.28 -4.20 -6.26
CA THR A 82 -3.05 -2.96 -6.41
C THR A 82 -3.32 -2.25 -5.10
N THR A 83 -3.14 -2.96 -3.99
CA THR A 83 -3.33 -2.43 -2.63
C THR A 83 -2.23 -2.94 -1.72
N VAL A 84 -1.65 -2.05 -0.93
CA VAL A 84 -0.62 -2.39 0.07
C VAL A 84 -1.05 -1.94 1.45
N VAL A 85 -0.68 -2.75 2.45
CA VAL A 85 -0.90 -2.46 3.87
C VAL A 85 0.46 -2.42 4.56
N ALA A 86 0.83 -1.27 5.11
CA ALA A 86 2.03 -1.12 5.91
C ALA A 86 1.74 -1.32 7.41
N GLY A 87 2.77 -1.61 8.19
CA GLY A 87 2.70 -1.62 9.64
C GLY A 87 2.14 -2.89 10.29
N ASN A 88 1.82 -3.93 9.53
CA ASN A 88 1.24 -5.17 10.06
C ASN A 88 2.19 -5.91 11.03
N CYS A 89 3.50 -5.77 10.86
CA CYS A 89 4.50 -6.35 11.77
C CYS A 89 4.63 -5.60 13.12
N GLY A 90 4.04 -4.39 13.23
CA GLY A 90 4.16 -3.53 14.40
C GLY A 90 5.31 -2.52 14.35
N PHE A 91 6.11 -2.50 13.28
CA PHE A 91 7.16 -1.50 13.04
C PHE A 91 6.71 -0.54 11.95
N THR A 92 6.66 0.75 12.27
CA THR A 92 6.27 1.82 11.35
C THR A 92 7.03 3.10 11.67
N ILE A 93 6.98 4.08 10.74
CA ILE A 93 7.59 5.39 10.96
C ILE A 93 6.65 6.38 11.66
N ALA A 94 5.37 6.08 11.78
CA ALA A 94 4.37 6.98 12.38
C ALA A 94 3.51 6.25 13.42
N PRO A 95 3.11 6.96 14.50
CA PRO A 95 3.45 8.34 14.87
C PRO A 95 4.90 8.48 15.33
N CYS A 96 5.52 9.65 15.17
CA CYS A 96 6.89 9.88 15.59
C CYS A 96 7.13 11.34 15.97
N ARG A 97 7.70 11.60 17.15
CA ARG A 97 8.13 12.94 17.56
C ARG A 97 9.48 13.27 16.96
N PRO A 98 9.77 14.55 16.70
CA PRO A 98 11.04 14.95 16.06
C PRO A 98 12.29 14.40 16.74
N GLU A 99 12.32 14.36 18.08
CA GLU A 99 13.44 13.84 18.86
C GLU A 99 13.68 12.33 18.71
N HIS A 100 12.71 11.59 18.15
CA HIS A 100 12.79 10.14 17.99
C HIS A 100 13.01 9.68 16.54
N HIS A 101 13.21 10.57 15.58
CA HIS A 101 13.44 10.21 14.17
C HIS A 101 14.60 9.21 14.01
N ASP A 102 15.73 9.47 14.69
CA ASP A 102 16.90 8.58 14.61
C ASP A 102 16.59 7.20 15.21
N ALA A 103 15.83 7.13 16.31
CA ALA A 103 15.46 5.87 16.93
C ALA A 103 14.57 5.01 16.00
N ILE A 104 13.63 5.63 15.29
CA ILE A 104 12.80 4.93 14.28
C ILE A 104 13.66 4.45 13.11
N ILE A 105 14.56 5.30 12.59
CA ILE A 105 15.47 4.94 11.49
C ILE A 105 16.31 3.71 11.88
N HIS A 106 16.94 3.72 13.05
CA HIS A 106 17.73 2.59 13.52
C HIS A 106 16.89 1.33 13.80
N THR A 107 15.64 1.49 14.21
CA THR A 107 14.73 0.35 14.35
C THR A 107 14.50 -0.32 13.00
N LEU A 108 14.19 0.44 11.96
CA LEU A 108 13.99 -0.09 10.61
C LEU A 108 15.27 -0.67 10.00
N GLU A 109 16.43 -0.04 10.28
CA GLU A 109 17.72 -0.61 9.87
C GLU A 109 17.95 -2.00 10.47
N ASN A 110 17.71 -2.16 11.75
CA ASN A 110 17.95 -3.41 12.46
C ASN A 110 16.92 -4.50 12.13
N VAL A 111 15.66 -4.13 11.94
CA VAL A 111 14.55 -5.09 11.76
C VAL A 111 14.36 -5.45 10.29
N GLU A 112 14.48 -4.46 9.39
CA GLU A 112 14.16 -4.61 7.96
C GLU A 112 15.41 -4.60 7.07
N GLY A 113 16.59 -4.39 7.64
CA GLY A 113 17.83 -4.31 6.87
C GLY A 113 17.91 -3.10 5.94
N MET A 114 17.12 -2.07 6.19
CA MET A 114 17.13 -0.83 5.41
C MET A 114 18.33 0.03 5.82
N ASP A 115 19.07 0.57 4.84
CA ASP A 115 20.20 1.45 5.12
C ASP A 115 19.77 2.76 5.80
N ALA A 116 20.29 3.03 7.00
CA ALA A 116 19.91 4.19 7.82
C ALA A 116 20.13 5.53 7.10
N LYS A 117 21.20 5.65 6.27
CA LYS A 117 21.48 6.89 5.53
C LYS A 117 20.44 7.10 4.42
N SER A 118 20.01 6.02 3.78
CA SER A 118 18.94 6.06 2.76
C SER A 118 17.61 6.45 3.39
N LEU A 119 17.27 5.89 4.56
CA LEU A 119 16.08 6.27 5.32
C LEU A 119 16.11 7.73 5.74
N ALA A 120 17.21 8.19 6.33
CA ALA A 120 17.39 9.60 6.76
C ALA A 120 17.27 10.60 5.60
N ALA A 121 17.76 10.23 4.42
CA ALA A 121 17.67 11.07 3.23
C ALA A 121 16.29 11.01 2.53
N GLY A 122 15.59 9.87 2.65
CA GLY A 122 14.36 9.59 1.90
C GLY A 122 13.08 9.95 2.62
N ILE A 123 13.04 9.84 3.95
CA ILE A 123 11.84 10.12 4.72
C ILE A 123 11.60 11.62 4.82
N VAL A 124 10.37 12.04 4.51
CA VAL A 124 9.92 13.44 4.69
C VAL A 124 9.13 13.51 5.99
N TRP A 125 9.73 14.11 7.01
CA TRP A 125 9.17 14.18 8.37
C TRP A 125 8.22 15.37 8.56
N ASP A 126 7.35 15.65 7.58
CA ASP A 126 6.30 16.69 7.67
C ASP A 126 5.04 16.16 8.39
N PHE A 127 5.23 15.30 9.38
CA PHE A 127 4.19 14.72 10.23
C PHE A 127 4.74 14.43 11.63
N GLU A 128 3.85 14.36 12.60
CA GLU A 128 4.13 13.87 13.94
C GLU A 128 3.14 12.77 14.33
N THR A 129 1.85 13.02 14.09
CA THR A 129 0.80 12.06 14.39
C THR A 129 0.57 11.09 13.22
N PHE A 130 -0.11 9.97 13.51
CA PHE A 130 -0.48 9.02 12.46
C PHE A 130 -1.47 9.59 11.42
N PRO A 131 -2.51 10.38 11.81
CA PRO A 131 -3.33 11.09 10.83
C PRO A 131 -2.54 12.03 9.92
N ASP A 132 -1.60 12.83 10.45
CA ASP A 132 -0.77 13.73 9.65
C ASP A 132 0.05 12.95 8.61
N TYR A 133 0.60 11.79 9.01
CA TYR A 133 1.30 10.89 8.10
C TYR A 133 0.40 10.42 6.95
N LEU A 134 -0.82 9.93 7.25
CA LEU A 134 -1.75 9.49 6.22
C LEU A 134 -2.16 10.62 5.27
N GLU A 135 -2.40 11.82 5.81
CA GLU A 135 -2.68 13.00 4.98
C GLU A 135 -1.50 13.36 4.07
N LEU A 136 -0.27 13.28 4.59
CA LEU A 136 0.93 13.54 3.80
C LEU A 136 1.06 12.53 2.66
N VAL A 137 0.87 11.23 2.93
CA VAL A 137 0.86 10.18 1.90
C VAL A 137 -0.23 10.44 0.86
N ALA A 138 -1.45 10.76 1.29
CA ALA A 138 -2.57 11.06 0.40
C ALA A 138 -2.28 12.26 -0.52
N ARG A 139 -1.70 13.34 0.01
CA ARG A 139 -1.31 14.52 -0.78
C ARG A 139 -0.23 14.20 -1.81
N ARG A 140 0.72 13.32 -1.47
CA ARG A 140 1.77 12.89 -2.40
C ARG A 140 1.22 11.99 -3.50
N GLY A 141 0.22 11.19 -3.20
CA GLY A 141 -0.38 10.20 -4.08
C GLY A 141 0.54 9.00 -4.36
N THR A 142 -0.04 7.85 -4.56
CA THR A 142 0.62 6.57 -4.85
C THR A 142 0.00 5.91 -6.06
N ALA A 143 0.76 5.07 -6.77
CA ALA A 143 0.24 4.29 -7.90
C ALA A 143 -0.67 3.13 -7.44
N LEU A 144 -0.47 2.66 -6.20
CA LEU A 144 -1.29 1.62 -5.57
C LEU A 144 -2.18 2.25 -4.48
N ASN A 145 -3.29 1.61 -4.17
CA ASN A 145 -4.02 1.94 -2.95
C ASN A 145 -3.10 1.69 -1.74
N PHE A 146 -3.03 2.66 -0.87
CA PHE A 146 -2.17 2.59 0.32
C PHE A 146 -3.03 2.68 1.58
N THR A 147 -2.78 1.79 2.52
CA THR A 147 -3.30 1.86 3.88
C THR A 147 -2.22 1.40 4.86
N ALA A 148 -2.38 1.73 6.14
CA ALA A 148 -1.42 1.33 7.15
C ALA A 148 -2.10 1.08 8.50
N TYR A 149 -1.47 0.21 9.29
CA TYR A 149 -1.74 0.12 10.73
C TYR A 149 -0.81 1.06 11.49
N ILE A 150 -1.24 1.48 12.67
CA ILE A 150 -0.34 2.12 13.63
C ILE A 150 0.57 1.04 14.20
N GLY A 151 1.88 1.17 13.96
CA GLY A 151 2.87 0.23 14.48
C GLY A 151 2.96 0.29 16.01
N HIS A 152 2.93 -0.86 16.64
CA HIS A 152 3.02 -0.97 18.09
C HIS A 152 4.28 -0.29 18.66
N THR A 153 5.43 -0.50 18.02
CA THR A 153 6.71 0.06 18.46
C THR A 153 6.72 1.58 18.33
N ALA A 154 6.26 2.13 17.21
CA ALA A 154 6.17 3.58 16.99
C ALA A 154 5.21 4.23 17.99
N LEU A 155 4.03 3.62 18.19
CA LEU A 155 3.05 4.12 19.17
C LEU A 155 3.61 4.15 20.60
N ARG A 156 4.29 3.08 21.01
CA ARG A 156 4.93 3.03 22.33
C ARG A 156 5.97 4.12 22.51
N LEU A 157 6.85 4.29 21.53
CA LEU A 157 7.87 5.32 21.55
C LEU A 157 7.25 6.73 21.58
N TYR A 158 6.20 6.94 20.80
CA TYR A 158 5.48 8.22 20.75
C TYR A 158 4.86 8.59 22.10
N VAL A 159 4.25 7.63 22.80
CA VAL A 159 3.55 7.86 24.08
C VAL A 159 4.51 7.88 25.25
N MET A 160 5.46 6.94 25.31
CA MET A 160 6.29 6.68 26.48
C MET A 160 7.69 7.30 26.39
N GLY A 161 8.11 7.78 25.20
CA GLY A 161 9.49 8.20 24.97
C GLY A 161 10.46 7.05 25.22
N ASP A 162 11.65 7.34 25.74
CA ASP A 162 12.71 6.35 26.01
C ASP A 162 12.27 5.24 26.96
N ALA A 163 11.32 5.51 27.86
CA ALA A 163 10.74 4.49 28.75
C ALA A 163 10.05 3.34 27.99
N ALA A 164 9.76 3.52 26.69
CA ALA A 164 9.23 2.44 25.84
C ALA A 164 10.15 1.22 25.75
N TYR A 165 11.44 1.41 25.91
CA TYR A 165 12.45 0.33 25.90
C TYR A 165 12.73 -0.28 27.26
N GLU A 166 12.32 0.38 28.34
CA GLU A 166 12.73 0.04 29.72
C GLU A 166 11.64 -0.67 30.52
N ARG A 167 10.36 -0.36 30.27
CA ARG A 167 9.25 -0.87 31.08
C ARG A 167 7.98 -1.11 30.27
N ALA A 168 7.05 -1.86 30.85
CA ALA A 168 5.69 -1.99 30.31
C ALA A 168 4.92 -0.66 30.41
N ALA A 169 3.93 -0.50 29.53
CA ALA A 169 2.98 0.60 29.64
C ALA A 169 2.13 0.45 30.92
N THR A 170 1.70 1.59 31.46
CA THR A 170 0.72 1.65 32.55
C THR A 170 -0.69 1.81 31.96
N ALA A 171 -1.71 1.73 32.82
CA ALA A 171 -3.09 1.92 32.40
C ALA A 171 -3.46 3.40 32.20
N ASP A 172 -2.59 4.29 32.64
CA ASP A 172 -2.74 5.73 32.47
C ASP A 172 -2.04 6.15 31.16
#